data_7657493554f87c13eb399b3255b07256
#
_entry.id   7657493554f87c13eb399b3255b07256
#
_cell.length_a   1.000
_cell.length_b   1.000
_cell.length_c   1.000
_cell.angle_alpha   90.00
_cell.angle_beta   90.00
_cell.angle_gamma   90.00
#
_symmetry.space_group_name_H-M   'P 1'
#
loop_
_entity.id
_entity.type
_entity.pdbx_description
1 polymer ?
#
loop_
_entity_poly.entity_id
_entity_poly.type
_entity_poly.pdbx_seq_one_letter_code
_entity_poly.pdbx_strand_id
1 'polypeptide(L)'
;MKENDLILASGSPRRRELLSLYTTDFTVCVSDFDESAVTAPTPAQLVEQLAIGKCLAVAKQHPQAVVIGCDTVVDVDGTVFGKPHDAEDAKRMLRALSGKTHQVHTGVCIAKGDRAEHFVDSCKVTFFPLGEEEIELYTATPEPYDKAGAYAIQGRAALWLDRIEGDYYTIMGLPVSRTVQLLAHFL
;
A
#
# COMPACT_ATOMS: atom_id res chain seq x y z
N MET A 1 -23.43 10.79 8.29
CA MET A 1 -22.35 10.60 9.29
C MET A 1 -22.05 11.95 9.90
N LYS A 2 -21.77 12.06 11.20
CA LYS A 2 -21.32 13.33 11.79
C LYS A 2 -19.87 13.55 11.38
N GLU A 3 -19.44 14.80 11.21
CA GLU A 3 -18.03 15.18 10.99
C GLU A 3 -17.14 14.40 11.98
N ASN A 4 -16.16 13.62 11.46
CA ASN A 4 -15.20 12.78 12.19
C ASN A 4 -15.54 11.30 12.47
N ASP A 5 -16.55 10.71 11.84
CA ASP A 5 -16.87 9.30 12.06
C ASP A 5 -15.96 8.32 11.29
N LEU A 6 -15.21 8.80 10.28
CA LEU A 6 -14.28 7.98 9.48
C LEU A 6 -12.88 8.58 9.45
N ILE A 7 -11.87 7.77 9.75
CA ILE A 7 -10.46 8.17 9.78
C ILE A 7 -9.64 7.25 8.87
N LEU A 8 -8.83 7.84 7.99
CA LEU A 8 -7.80 7.12 7.25
C LEU A 8 -6.47 7.25 8.01
N ALA A 9 -5.99 6.14 8.58
CA ALA A 9 -4.73 6.05 9.32
C ALA A 9 -3.53 5.92 8.37
N SER A 10 -3.41 6.85 7.41
CA SER A 10 -2.34 6.82 6.41
C SER A 10 -2.05 8.20 5.83
N GLY A 11 -0.77 8.57 5.75
CA GLY A 11 -0.31 9.78 5.07
C GLY A 11 -0.21 9.66 3.54
N SER A 12 -0.54 8.50 2.94
CA SER A 12 -0.43 8.27 1.50
C SER A 12 -1.45 9.09 0.70
N PRO A 13 -1.02 9.99 -0.20
CA PRO A 13 -1.94 10.73 -1.08
C PRO A 13 -2.79 9.81 -1.96
N ARG A 14 -2.22 8.70 -2.43
CA ARG A 14 -2.93 7.72 -3.27
C ARG A 14 -4.07 7.04 -2.53
N ARG A 15 -3.86 6.62 -1.27
CA ARG A 15 -4.92 6.02 -0.44
C ARG A 15 -6.03 7.02 -0.17
N ARG A 16 -5.70 8.29 0.05
CA ARG A 16 -6.68 9.36 0.21
C ARG A 16 -7.51 9.55 -1.06
N GLU A 17 -6.86 9.60 -2.22
CA GLU A 17 -7.52 9.67 -3.53
C GLU A 17 -8.49 8.50 -3.74
N LEU A 18 -8.02 7.27 -3.48
CA LEU A 18 -8.84 6.06 -3.62
C LEU A 18 -10.04 6.03 -2.67
N LEU A 19 -9.85 6.40 -1.41
CA LEU A 19 -10.98 6.47 -0.46
C LEU A 19 -11.98 7.55 -0.87
N SER A 20 -11.52 8.64 -1.50
CA SER A 20 -12.37 9.72 -2.00
C SER A 20 -13.29 9.28 -3.15
N LEU A 21 -13.06 8.13 -3.79
CA LEU A 21 -14.01 7.52 -4.74
C LEU A 21 -15.30 7.06 -4.03
N TYR A 22 -15.20 6.72 -2.75
CA TYR A 22 -16.36 6.31 -1.94
C TYR A 22 -16.97 7.50 -1.19
N THR A 23 -16.15 8.26 -0.48
CA THR A 23 -16.60 9.45 0.28
C THR A 23 -15.47 10.44 0.46
N THR A 24 -15.80 11.72 0.51
CA THR A 24 -14.86 12.79 0.89
C THR A 24 -14.98 13.18 2.37
N ASP A 25 -15.97 12.60 3.08
CA ASP A 25 -16.24 12.87 4.49
C ASP A 25 -15.40 11.90 5.36
N PHE A 26 -14.12 12.16 5.45
CA PHE A 26 -13.18 11.48 6.34
C PHE A 26 -12.02 12.40 6.73
N THR A 27 -11.37 12.08 7.83
CA THR A 27 -10.15 12.76 8.27
C THR A 27 -8.92 11.87 8.06
N VAL A 28 -7.75 12.49 7.95
CA VAL A 28 -6.46 11.78 7.89
C VAL A 28 -5.76 11.93 9.23
N CYS A 29 -5.40 10.80 9.84
CA CYS A 29 -4.58 10.74 11.05
C CYS A 29 -3.44 9.74 10.82
N VAL A 30 -2.21 10.24 10.67
CA VAL A 30 -1.05 9.37 10.46
C VAL A 30 -0.74 8.64 11.77
N SER A 31 -0.58 7.31 11.68
CA SER A 31 -0.22 6.47 12.82
C SER A 31 1.23 6.71 13.26
N ASP A 32 1.47 6.70 14.56
CA ASP A 32 2.77 6.67 15.23
C ASP A 32 3.27 5.25 15.54
N PHE A 33 2.63 4.25 14.95
CA PHE A 33 2.98 2.83 15.14
C PHE A 33 4.42 2.54 14.69
N ASP A 34 5.20 1.91 15.55
CA ASP A 34 6.58 1.49 15.24
C ASP A 34 6.58 0.25 14.33
N GLU A 35 6.80 0.49 13.05
CA GLU A 35 6.85 -0.55 12.03
C GLU A 35 8.12 -1.40 12.10
N SER A 36 9.21 -0.88 12.68
CA SER A 36 10.54 -1.52 12.67
C SER A 36 10.60 -2.81 13.50
N ALA A 37 9.72 -2.94 14.47
CA ALA A 37 9.63 -4.12 15.34
C ALA A 37 8.81 -5.27 14.74
N VAL A 38 8.11 -5.02 13.61
CA VAL A 38 7.22 -6.02 13.02
C VAL A 38 8.01 -6.95 12.12
N THR A 39 7.92 -8.24 12.42
CA THR A 39 8.49 -9.32 11.58
C THR A 39 7.42 -10.35 11.30
N ALA A 40 7.41 -10.91 10.10
CA ALA A 40 6.44 -11.94 9.72
C ALA A 40 7.07 -12.99 8.79
N PRO A 41 6.55 -14.23 8.78
CA PRO A 41 7.08 -15.30 7.92
C PRO A 41 6.95 -15.05 6.43
N THR A 42 5.94 -14.26 6.01
CA THR A 42 5.69 -13.96 4.61
C THR A 42 5.38 -12.47 4.40
N PRO A 43 5.64 -11.92 3.18
CA PRO A 43 5.29 -10.53 2.85
C PRO A 43 3.81 -10.20 3.05
N ALA A 44 2.91 -11.15 2.73
CA ALA A 44 1.47 -10.98 2.95
C ALA A 44 1.11 -10.85 4.44
N GLN A 45 1.71 -11.68 5.30
CA GLN A 45 1.52 -11.56 6.75
C GLN A 45 2.15 -10.29 7.32
N LEU A 46 3.24 -9.82 6.73
CA LEU A 46 3.88 -8.57 7.15
C LEU A 46 2.93 -7.38 6.93
N VAL A 47 2.36 -7.22 5.73
CA VAL A 47 1.43 -6.10 5.47
C VAL A 47 0.15 -6.21 6.30
N GLU A 48 -0.30 -7.42 6.61
CA GLU A 48 -1.44 -7.64 7.49
C GLU A 48 -1.16 -7.08 8.88
N GLN A 49 -0.03 -7.47 9.50
CA GLN A 49 0.36 -6.99 10.82
C GLN A 49 0.60 -5.48 10.85
N LEU A 50 1.25 -4.93 9.82
CA LEU A 50 1.48 -3.49 9.71
C LEU A 50 0.16 -2.72 9.56
N ALA A 51 -0.77 -3.20 8.75
CA ALA A 51 -2.09 -2.57 8.60
C ALA A 51 -2.89 -2.60 9.91
N ILE A 52 -2.88 -3.73 10.62
CA ILE A 52 -3.52 -3.88 11.94
C ILE A 52 -2.88 -2.92 12.95
N GLY A 53 -1.55 -2.92 13.07
CA GLY A 53 -0.84 -2.06 14.01
C GLY A 53 -1.14 -0.57 13.80
N LYS A 54 -1.07 -0.10 12.54
CA LYS A 54 -1.41 1.27 12.17
C LYS A 54 -2.86 1.64 12.48
N CYS A 55 -3.79 0.74 12.16
CA CYS A 55 -5.21 0.94 12.42
C CYS A 55 -5.49 1.06 13.91
N LEU A 56 -5.03 0.09 14.71
CA LEU A 56 -5.32 0.02 16.14
C LEU A 56 -4.65 1.16 16.92
N ALA A 57 -3.46 1.61 16.53
CA ALA A 57 -2.79 2.76 17.15
C ALA A 57 -3.66 4.02 17.06
N VAL A 58 -4.27 4.28 15.90
CA VAL A 58 -5.17 5.42 15.70
C VAL A 58 -6.54 5.17 16.35
N ALA A 59 -7.11 3.95 16.22
CA ALA A 59 -8.41 3.62 16.80
C ALA A 59 -8.42 3.77 18.34
N LYS A 60 -7.30 3.46 19.00
CA LYS A 60 -7.14 3.67 20.46
C LYS A 60 -7.29 5.13 20.87
N GLN A 61 -6.86 6.06 20.02
CA GLN A 61 -6.98 7.51 20.23
C GLN A 61 -8.38 8.04 19.87
N HIS A 62 -9.10 7.31 19.01
CA HIS A 62 -10.40 7.69 18.45
C HIS A 62 -11.44 6.57 18.59
N PRO A 63 -11.84 6.15 19.82
CA PRO A 63 -12.62 4.94 20.04
C PRO A 63 -14.03 4.96 19.47
N GLN A 64 -14.56 6.14 19.14
CA GLN A 64 -15.89 6.30 18.51
C GLN A 64 -15.85 6.35 16.99
N ALA A 65 -14.67 6.59 16.40
CA ALA A 65 -14.52 6.67 14.96
C ALA A 65 -14.29 5.29 14.33
N VAL A 66 -14.67 5.14 13.07
CA VAL A 66 -14.25 4.03 12.22
C VAL A 66 -12.88 4.38 11.64
N VAL A 67 -11.87 3.55 11.87
CA VAL A 67 -10.49 3.78 11.43
C VAL A 67 -10.11 2.77 10.36
N ILE A 68 -9.53 3.24 9.25
CA ILE A 68 -8.96 2.40 8.18
C ILE A 68 -7.44 2.53 8.22
N GLY A 69 -6.76 1.42 8.51
CA GLY A 69 -5.29 1.29 8.40
C GLY A 69 -4.90 0.44 7.21
N CYS A 70 -3.82 0.79 6.54
CA CYS A 70 -3.34 0.07 5.35
C CYS A 70 -1.83 0.02 5.30
N ASP A 71 -1.30 -1.07 4.77
CA ASP A 71 0.10 -1.17 4.37
C ASP A 71 0.28 -1.87 3.03
N THR A 72 1.39 -1.62 2.33
CA THR A 72 1.65 -2.16 0.99
C THR A 72 3.13 -2.46 0.82
N VAL A 73 3.44 -3.65 0.34
CA VAL A 73 4.80 -4.05 -0.06
C VAL A 73 4.82 -4.69 -1.44
N VAL A 74 5.98 -4.61 -2.09
CA VAL A 74 6.31 -5.38 -3.27
C VAL A 74 7.09 -6.62 -2.83
N ASP A 75 6.65 -7.78 -3.30
CA ASP A 75 7.25 -9.09 -3.04
C ASP A 75 7.92 -9.62 -4.31
N VAL A 76 9.22 -9.82 -4.22
CA VAL A 76 10.04 -10.42 -5.28
C VAL A 76 10.61 -11.73 -4.75
N ASP A 77 9.99 -12.84 -5.12
CA ASP A 77 10.43 -14.20 -4.72
C ASP A 77 10.60 -14.34 -3.18
N GLY A 78 9.65 -13.79 -2.40
CA GLY A 78 9.68 -13.79 -0.93
C GLY A 78 10.52 -12.68 -0.30
N THR A 79 11.16 -11.84 -1.11
CA THR A 79 11.92 -10.67 -0.63
C THR A 79 11.06 -9.43 -0.68
N VAL A 80 10.90 -8.78 0.47
CA VAL A 80 10.15 -7.53 0.58
C VAL A 80 10.95 -6.35 0.05
N PHE A 81 10.39 -5.65 -0.93
CA PHE A 81 10.89 -4.36 -1.39
C PHE A 81 10.00 -3.25 -0.81
N GLY A 82 10.56 -2.51 0.15
CA GLY A 82 9.99 -1.27 0.65
C GLY A 82 10.32 -0.09 -0.25
N LYS A 83 10.31 1.12 0.32
CA LYS A 83 10.80 2.32 -0.37
C LYS A 83 12.32 2.25 -0.53
N PRO A 84 12.88 2.67 -1.67
CA PRO A 84 14.32 2.70 -1.86
C PRO A 84 14.98 3.73 -0.92
N HIS A 85 16.17 3.43 -0.45
CA HIS A 85 16.95 4.31 0.42
C HIS A 85 17.62 5.44 -0.37
N ASP A 86 18.03 5.14 -1.60
CA ASP A 86 18.74 6.06 -2.51
C ASP A 86 18.55 5.63 -3.98
N ALA A 87 19.25 6.31 -4.88
CA ALA A 87 19.16 6.04 -6.31
C ALA A 87 19.72 4.65 -6.69
N GLU A 88 20.80 4.21 -6.05
CA GLU A 88 21.40 2.90 -6.35
C GLU A 88 20.49 1.77 -5.85
N ASP A 89 19.84 1.94 -4.71
CA ASP A 89 18.85 0.98 -4.21
C ASP A 89 17.61 0.94 -5.12
N ALA A 90 17.15 2.10 -5.61
CA ALA A 90 16.06 2.15 -6.59
C ALA A 90 16.41 1.40 -7.89
N LYS A 91 17.61 1.62 -8.44
CA LYS A 91 18.10 0.89 -9.62
C LYS A 91 18.19 -0.61 -9.38
N ARG A 92 18.71 -1.01 -8.22
CA ARG A 92 18.78 -2.43 -7.80
C ARG A 92 17.40 -3.07 -7.79
N MET A 93 16.42 -2.38 -7.21
CA MET A 93 15.02 -2.86 -7.17
C MET A 93 14.46 -3.00 -8.59
N LEU A 94 14.60 -2.00 -9.44
CA LEU A 94 14.07 -2.03 -10.82
C LEU A 94 14.73 -3.13 -11.67
N ARG A 95 16.05 -3.34 -11.53
CA ARG A 95 16.74 -4.47 -12.19
C ARG A 95 16.21 -5.83 -11.73
N ALA A 96 15.87 -5.96 -10.46
CA ALA A 96 15.28 -7.19 -9.93
C ALA A 96 13.86 -7.45 -10.45
N LEU A 97 13.10 -6.40 -10.79
CA LEU A 97 11.75 -6.47 -11.35
C LEU A 97 11.73 -6.65 -12.87
N SER A 98 12.80 -6.26 -13.55
CA SER A 98 12.92 -6.26 -15.02
C SER A 98 12.64 -7.64 -15.63
N GLY A 99 11.68 -7.71 -16.56
CA GLY A 99 11.32 -8.93 -17.30
C GLY A 99 10.70 -10.02 -16.42
N LYS A 100 10.22 -9.69 -15.21
CA LYS A 100 9.71 -10.68 -14.26
C LYS A 100 8.30 -10.37 -13.80
N THR A 101 7.66 -11.39 -13.24
CA THR A 101 6.44 -11.25 -12.46
C THR A 101 6.80 -11.14 -10.99
N HIS A 102 6.24 -10.15 -10.32
CA HIS A 102 6.32 -9.95 -8.88
C HIS A 102 4.92 -9.81 -8.29
N GLN A 103 4.80 -9.81 -6.96
CA GLN A 103 3.53 -9.61 -6.28
C GLN A 103 3.53 -8.29 -5.54
N VAL A 104 2.37 -7.67 -5.48
CA VAL A 104 2.10 -6.53 -4.59
C VAL A 104 1.04 -6.97 -3.60
N HIS A 105 1.34 -6.86 -2.32
CA HIS A 105 0.41 -7.18 -1.24
C HIS A 105 -0.02 -5.89 -0.56
N THR A 106 -1.32 -5.74 -0.34
CA THR A 106 -1.89 -4.66 0.47
C THR A 106 -2.74 -5.25 1.57
N GLY A 107 -2.33 -4.99 2.81
CA GLY A 107 -3.12 -5.25 4.00
C GLY A 107 -4.05 -4.07 4.30
N VAL A 108 -5.27 -4.37 4.71
CA VAL A 108 -6.26 -3.40 5.18
C VAL A 108 -6.83 -3.88 6.51
N CYS A 109 -6.92 -2.99 7.48
CA CYS A 109 -7.62 -3.21 8.73
C CYS A 109 -8.64 -2.09 8.93
N ILE A 110 -9.84 -2.44 9.39
CA ILE A 110 -10.88 -1.49 9.79
C ILE A 110 -11.24 -1.78 11.23
N ALA A 111 -11.26 -0.74 12.08
CA ALA A 111 -11.56 -0.87 13.50
C ALA A 111 -12.52 0.23 13.99
N LYS A 112 -13.33 -0.11 15.00
CA LYS A 112 -14.17 0.82 15.77
C LYS A 112 -14.32 0.28 17.19
N GLY A 113 -13.86 1.01 18.18
CA GLY A 113 -13.80 0.53 19.56
C GLY A 113 -12.99 -0.75 19.66
N ASP A 114 -13.58 -1.82 20.23
CA ASP A 114 -12.93 -3.12 20.41
C ASP A 114 -13.08 -4.07 19.22
N ARG A 115 -13.85 -3.68 18.19
CA ARG A 115 -14.04 -4.47 16.98
C ARG A 115 -13.04 -4.11 15.93
N ALA A 116 -12.37 -5.12 15.35
CA ALA A 116 -11.49 -4.97 14.21
C ALA A 116 -11.68 -6.13 13.24
N GLU A 117 -11.68 -5.81 11.94
CA GLU A 117 -11.65 -6.79 10.85
C GLU A 117 -10.56 -6.39 9.86
N HIS A 118 -9.93 -7.38 9.24
CA HIS A 118 -8.82 -7.15 8.33
C HIS A 118 -8.81 -8.15 7.19
N PHE A 119 -8.10 -7.82 6.14
CA PHE A 119 -7.81 -8.71 5.02
C PHE A 119 -6.51 -8.31 4.34
N VAL A 120 -5.95 -9.23 3.57
CA VAL A 120 -4.87 -8.97 2.62
C VAL A 120 -5.40 -9.21 1.21
N ASP A 121 -5.04 -8.32 0.30
CA ASP A 121 -5.24 -8.51 -1.12
C ASP A 121 -3.91 -8.54 -1.84
N SER A 122 -3.81 -9.34 -2.91
CA SER A 122 -2.57 -9.58 -3.63
C SER A 122 -2.78 -9.49 -5.12
N CYS A 123 -1.89 -8.80 -5.81
CA CYS A 123 -1.93 -8.62 -7.24
C CYS A 123 -0.57 -8.97 -7.85
N LYS A 124 -0.56 -9.75 -8.94
CA LYS A 124 0.66 -10.01 -9.72
C LYS A 124 0.84 -8.93 -10.76
N VAL A 125 2.07 -8.49 -10.91
CA VAL A 125 2.50 -7.49 -11.89
C VAL A 125 3.65 -8.08 -12.70
N THR A 126 3.54 -8.08 -14.02
CA THR A 126 4.60 -8.52 -14.92
C THR A 126 5.14 -7.31 -15.69
N PHE A 127 6.44 -7.14 -15.67
CA PHE A 127 7.13 -6.11 -16.44
C PHE A 127 7.80 -6.69 -17.68
N PHE A 128 7.82 -5.90 -18.76
CA PHE A 128 8.76 -6.10 -19.85
C PHE A 128 10.20 -5.98 -19.36
N PRO A 129 11.21 -6.54 -20.07
CA PRO A 129 12.60 -6.26 -19.80
C PRO A 129 12.90 -4.76 -19.87
N LEU A 130 13.56 -4.22 -18.85
CA LEU A 130 13.93 -2.81 -18.75
C LEU A 130 15.37 -2.61 -19.21
N GLY A 131 15.60 -1.59 -20.03
CA GLY A 131 16.95 -1.14 -20.39
C GLY A 131 17.61 -0.34 -19.28
N GLU A 132 18.94 -0.39 -19.18
CA GLU A 132 19.70 0.39 -18.18
C GLU A 132 19.46 1.90 -18.33
N GLU A 133 19.36 2.39 -19.56
CA GLU A 133 19.07 3.81 -19.83
C GLU A 133 17.68 4.21 -19.28
N GLU A 134 16.68 3.35 -19.43
CA GLU A 134 15.32 3.61 -18.89
C GLU A 134 15.35 3.68 -17.36
N ILE A 135 16.08 2.76 -16.71
CA ILE A 135 16.28 2.74 -15.25
C ILE A 135 16.98 4.02 -14.78
N GLU A 136 18.05 4.43 -15.46
CA GLU A 136 18.79 5.66 -15.15
C GLU A 136 17.89 6.90 -15.27
N LEU A 137 17.17 7.04 -16.38
CA LEU A 137 16.27 8.17 -16.62
C LEU A 137 15.12 8.22 -15.61
N TYR A 138 14.60 7.08 -15.21
CA TYR A 138 13.51 7.01 -14.24
C TYR A 138 13.98 7.35 -12.82
N THR A 139 15.13 6.80 -12.41
CA THR A 139 15.69 7.06 -11.07
C THR A 139 16.26 8.47 -10.91
N ALA A 140 16.46 9.21 -12.01
CA ALA A 140 16.75 10.64 -11.97
C ALA A 140 15.52 11.52 -11.65
N THR A 141 14.31 10.95 -11.65
CA THR A 141 13.08 11.65 -11.26
C THR A 141 12.76 11.44 -9.77
N PRO A 142 11.89 12.25 -9.17
CA PRO A 142 11.44 12.03 -7.78
C PRO A 142 10.47 10.85 -7.63
N GLU A 143 9.95 10.28 -8.72
CA GLU A 143 8.84 9.32 -8.73
C GLU A 143 9.10 8.03 -7.94
N PRO A 144 10.29 7.37 -7.98
CA PRO A 144 10.51 6.09 -7.31
C PRO A 144 10.55 6.16 -5.78
N TYR A 145 10.94 7.29 -5.19
CA TYR A 145 11.46 7.35 -3.82
C TYR A 145 10.43 7.28 -2.70
N ASP A 146 9.16 7.48 -2.98
CA ASP A 146 8.07 7.34 -1.99
C ASP A 146 7.25 6.06 -2.18
N LYS A 147 7.76 5.09 -2.98
CA LYS A 147 7.00 3.92 -3.40
C LYS A 147 7.72 2.60 -3.09
N ALA A 148 6.96 1.62 -2.60
CA ALA A 148 7.43 0.25 -2.46
C ALA A 148 7.86 -0.30 -3.84
N GLY A 149 9.02 -0.96 -3.89
CA GLY A 149 9.58 -1.48 -5.14
C GLY A 149 10.11 -0.42 -6.11
N ALA A 150 10.22 0.84 -5.67
CA ALA A 150 10.75 1.95 -6.45
C ALA A 150 9.98 2.26 -7.75
N TYR A 151 8.66 1.99 -7.83
CA TYR A 151 7.87 2.33 -9.03
C TYR A 151 6.43 2.75 -8.72
N ALA A 152 5.85 3.56 -9.61
CA ALA A 152 4.45 3.95 -9.57
C ALA A 152 3.71 3.43 -10.79
N ILE A 153 2.74 2.53 -10.58
CA ILE A 153 1.91 1.99 -11.68
C ILE A 153 1.10 3.08 -12.41
N GLN A 154 0.78 4.18 -11.74
CA GLN A 154 0.10 5.34 -12.32
C GLN A 154 1.04 6.33 -13.00
N GLY A 155 2.37 6.16 -12.85
CA GLY A 155 3.37 7.04 -13.38
C GLY A 155 4.03 6.49 -14.65
N ARG A 156 5.29 6.88 -14.87
CA ARG A 156 6.06 6.46 -16.05
C ARG A 156 6.29 4.95 -16.10
N ALA A 157 6.33 4.26 -14.95
CA ALA A 157 6.45 2.81 -14.89
C ALA A 157 5.25 2.06 -15.52
N ALA A 158 4.14 2.73 -15.79
CA ALA A 158 3.05 2.17 -16.59
C ALA A 158 3.51 1.72 -18.00
N LEU A 159 4.57 2.32 -18.55
CA LEU A 159 5.14 1.96 -19.84
C LEU A 159 5.89 0.62 -19.84
N TRP A 160 6.22 0.10 -18.65
CA TRP A 160 6.93 -1.16 -18.46
C TRP A 160 6.00 -2.35 -18.22
N LEU A 161 4.69 -2.05 -18.06
CA LEU A 161 3.72 -3.04 -17.68
C LEU A 161 3.33 -3.94 -18.85
N ASP A 162 3.60 -5.24 -18.72
CA ASP A 162 3.09 -6.27 -19.64
C ASP A 162 1.70 -6.73 -19.22
N ARG A 163 1.53 -7.09 -17.92
CA ARG A 163 0.27 -7.65 -17.43
C ARG A 163 0.06 -7.43 -15.94
N ILE A 164 -1.21 -7.40 -15.54
CA ILE A 164 -1.71 -7.43 -14.17
C ILE A 164 -2.65 -8.62 -14.01
N GLU A 165 -2.52 -9.37 -12.90
CA GLU A 165 -3.47 -10.39 -12.48
C GLU A 165 -3.92 -10.08 -11.05
N GLY A 166 -5.12 -9.55 -10.89
CA GLY A 166 -5.70 -9.11 -9.62
C GLY A 166 -6.29 -7.71 -9.68
N ASP A 167 -6.51 -7.09 -8.51
CA ASP A 167 -7.06 -5.74 -8.41
C ASP A 167 -5.98 -4.67 -8.59
N TYR A 168 -6.15 -3.80 -9.58
CA TYR A 168 -5.28 -2.65 -9.84
C TYR A 168 -5.12 -1.73 -8.62
N TYR A 169 -6.19 -1.53 -7.85
CA TYR A 169 -6.17 -0.66 -6.68
C TYR A 169 -5.37 -1.24 -5.50
N THR A 170 -5.16 -2.56 -5.47
CA THR A 170 -4.22 -3.22 -4.55
C THR A 170 -2.79 -2.73 -4.81
N ILE A 171 -2.39 -2.58 -6.07
CA ILE A 171 -1.06 -2.07 -6.44
C ILE A 171 -0.92 -0.59 -6.03
N MET A 172 -1.98 0.19 -6.11
CA MET A 172 -2.02 1.59 -5.68
C MET A 172 -2.02 1.75 -4.15
N GLY A 173 -2.33 0.69 -3.40
CA GLY A 173 -2.21 0.64 -1.95
C GLY A 173 -3.52 0.70 -1.16
N LEU A 174 -4.67 0.59 -1.82
CA LEU A 174 -5.99 0.44 -1.20
C LEU A 174 -6.94 -0.28 -2.17
N PRO A 175 -7.22 -1.59 -2.00
CA PRO A 175 -8.24 -2.31 -2.77
C PRO A 175 -9.63 -1.79 -2.39
N VAL A 176 -10.01 -0.67 -3.02
CA VAL A 176 -11.13 0.19 -2.59
C VAL A 176 -12.46 -0.56 -2.59
N SER A 177 -12.73 -1.38 -3.58
CA SER A 177 -13.97 -2.15 -3.67
C SER A 177 -14.16 -3.06 -2.45
N ARG A 178 -13.15 -3.88 -2.14
CA ARG A 178 -13.17 -4.79 -0.99
C ARG A 178 -13.16 -4.04 0.34
N THR A 179 -12.44 -2.92 0.40
CA THR A 179 -12.42 -2.04 1.59
C THR A 179 -13.82 -1.50 1.89
N VAL A 180 -14.56 -1.04 0.87
CA VAL A 180 -15.93 -0.51 1.06
C VAL A 180 -16.90 -1.62 1.48
N GLN A 181 -16.76 -2.84 0.96
CA GLN A 181 -17.59 -3.99 1.41
C GLN A 181 -17.32 -4.29 2.90
N LEU A 182 -16.06 -4.29 3.34
CA LEU A 182 -15.73 -4.49 4.74
C LEU A 182 -16.19 -3.33 5.62
N LEU A 183 -16.05 -2.08 5.14
CA LEU A 183 -16.46 -0.87 5.84
C LEU A 183 -17.96 -0.88 6.20
N ALA A 184 -18.80 -1.47 5.34
CA ALA A 184 -20.24 -1.59 5.59
C ALA A 184 -20.60 -2.34 6.89
N HIS A 185 -19.67 -3.15 7.42
CA HIS A 185 -19.89 -3.83 8.71
C HIS A 185 -19.75 -2.89 9.92
N PHE A 186 -19.21 -1.68 9.75
CA PHE A 186 -18.89 -0.74 10.83
C PHE A 186 -19.76 0.53 10.79
N LEU A 187 -20.51 0.73 9.73
CA LEU A 187 -21.45 1.85 9.54
C LEU A 187 -22.85 1.43 9.92
#